data_243b913c6052f104b35aca2981dd14d8
#
_entry.id   243b913c6052f104b35aca2981dd14d8
#
_cell.length_a   1.000
_cell.length_b   1.000
_cell.length_c   1.000
_cell.angle_alpha   90.00
_cell.angle_beta   90.00
_cell.angle_gamma   90.00
#
_symmetry.space_group_name_H-M   'P 1'
#
loop_
_entity.id
_entity.type
_entity.pdbx_description
1 polymer ?
#
loop_
_entity_poly.entity_id
_entity_poly.type
_entity_poly.pdbx_seq_one_letter_code
_entity_poly.pdbx_strand_id
1 'polypeptide(L)'
;MDVTAGTTIISEQHPQSKLFTLYAGWAFRYKTLSDGRRQILNFLLPGDFIGLQQEFSDGPMHGVEAITPVSLCVFPREGLWELFRRHPALGYGLTWLSAREEGYVDDNLLTAGRRNATERVAMLLMHLYRRLERIGNEFKHAKTHAQGVEFPINQQHIADNLGLSLVHTNKTMSRLHKMGLHEISDGRLRLLNSKALERIADYYDKPPKKVPLL
;
A
#
# COMPACT_ATOMS: atom_id res chain seq x y z
N MET A 1 4.45 19.17 1.23
CA MET A 1 4.63 18.98 2.68
C MET A 1 5.50 17.75 2.86
N ASP A 2 6.61 17.90 3.58
CA ASP A 2 7.51 16.80 3.86
C ASP A 2 7.38 16.40 5.32
N VAL A 3 7.38 15.10 5.60
CA VAL A 3 7.33 14.53 6.95
C VAL A 3 8.36 13.41 7.10
N THR A 4 8.87 13.24 8.31
CA THR A 4 9.87 12.21 8.62
C THR A 4 9.22 10.83 8.80
N ALA A 5 10.01 9.78 8.69
CA ALA A 5 9.59 8.42 9.01
C ALA A 5 9.02 8.33 10.44
N GLY A 6 7.99 7.50 10.63
CA GLY A 6 7.28 7.32 11.91
C GLY A 6 6.28 8.44 12.24
N THR A 7 6.13 9.46 11.38
CA THR A 7 5.16 10.54 11.61
C THR A 7 3.75 10.10 11.26
N THR A 8 2.79 10.34 12.16
CA THR A 8 1.36 10.18 11.90
C THR A 8 0.88 11.30 10.98
N ILE A 9 0.43 10.96 9.78
CA ILE A 9 -0.12 11.87 8.78
C ILE A 9 -1.61 12.11 9.04
N ILE A 10 -2.35 11.05 9.33
CA ILE A 10 -3.77 11.08 9.76
C ILE A 10 -3.89 10.28 11.05
N SER A 11 -4.53 10.88 12.06
CA SER A 11 -4.83 10.24 13.33
C SER A 11 -6.20 9.55 13.27
N GLU A 12 -6.35 8.38 13.89
CA GLU A 12 -7.65 7.72 14.10
C GLU A 12 -8.59 8.49 15.04
N GLN A 13 -8.06 9.48 15.79
CA GLN A 13 -8.81 10.17 16.84
C GLN A 13 -9.26 11.59 16.46
N HIS A 14 -8.67 12.17 15.41
CA HIS A 14 -8.89 13.58 15.08
C HIS A 14 -9.26 13.75 13.62
N PRO A 15 -10.37 14.46 13.32
CA PRO A 15 -10.72 14.80 11.95
C PRO A 15 -9.58 15.56 11.25
N GLN A 16 -9.38 15.29 9.98
CA GLN A 16 -8.37 15.95 9.16
C GLN A 16 -9.04 16.83 8.11
N SER A 17 -8.71 18.12 8.13
CA SER A 17 -9.24 19.11 7.17
C SER A 17 -8.54 19.07 5.80
N LYS A 18 -7.54 18.24 5.63
CA LYS A 18 -6.73 18.16 4.42
C LYS A 18 -6.82 16.80 3.78
N LEU A 19 -6.67 16.79 2.47
CA LEU A 19 -6.49 15.62 1.62
C LEU A 19 -5.06 15.59 1.13
N PHE A 20 -4.54 14.42 0.83
CA PHE A 20 -3.16 14.28 0.40
C PHE A 20 -3.05 13.34 -0.80
N THR A 21 -2.05 13.58 -1.65
CA THR A 21 -1.49 12.58 -2.57
C THR A 21 -0.06 12.30 -2.14
N LEU A 22 0.30 11.04 -2.01
CA LEU A 22 1.67 10.64 -1.76
C LEU A 22 2.48 10.86 -3.03
N TYR A 23 3.42 11.81 -2.98
CA TYR A 23 4.29 12.13 -4.12
C TYR A 23 5.56 11.26 -4.11
N ALA A 24 6.15 11.05 -2.94
CA ALA A 24 7.35 10.23 -2.77
C ALA A 24 7.38 9.57 -1.39
N GLY A 25 8.09 8.45 -1.27
CA GLY A 25 8.23 7.67 -0.05
C GLY A 25 7.15 6.62 0.13
N TRP A 26 7.08 6.05 1.33
CA TRP A 26 6.17 4.99 1.73
C TRP A 26 5.41 5.35 2.99
N ALA A 27 4.13 5.01 3.03
CA ALA A 27 3.28 5.10 4.21
C ALA A 27 2.39 3.85 4.32
N PHE A 28 1.65 3.72 5.39
CA PHE A 28 0.62 2.69 5.51
C PHE A 28 -0.63 3.26 6.18
N ARG A 29 -1.75 2.65 5.85
CA ARG A 29 -3.04 2.89 6.48
C ARG A 29 -3.35 1.77 7.44
N TYR A 30 -3.83 2.11 8.65
CA TYR A 30 -4.03 1.14 9.71
C TYR A 30 -5.27 1.42 10.57
N LYS A 31 -5.71 0.39 11.28
CA LYS A 31 -6.65 0.47 12.40
C LYS A 31 -6.05 -0.19 13.64
N THR A 32 -6.41 0.36 14.79
CA THR A 32 -5.93 -0.11 16.09
C THR A 32 -7.09 -0.59 16.94
N LEU A 33 -6.94 -1.77 17.56
CA LEU A 33 -7.87 -2.28 18.54
C LEU A 33 -7.65 -1.60 19.90
N SER A 34 -8.63 -1.69 20.81
CA SER A 34 -8.54 -1.09 22.15
C SER A 34 -7.37 -1.64 22.99
N ASP A 35 -6.87 -2.82 22.68
CA ASP A 35 -5.71 -3.44 23.33
C ASP A 35 -4.36 -3.05 22.69
N GLY A 36 -4.36 -2.15 21.70
CA GLY A 36 -3.17 -1.66 21.02
C GLY A 36 -2.70 -2.50 19.83
N ARG A 37 -3.31 -3.66 19.54
CA ARG A 37 -2.98 -4.42 18.33
C ARG A 37 -3.38 -3.64 17.09
N ARG A 38 -2.47 -3.55 16.15
CA ARG A 38 -2.65 -2.80 14.91
C ARG A 38 -2.87 -3.76 13.74
N GLN A 39 -3.79 -3.39 12.84
CA GLN A 39 -3.95 -4.02 11.54
C GLN A 39 -3.60 -3.01 10.46
N ILE A 40 -2.58 -3.29 9.66
CA ILE A 40 -2.29 -2.53 8.45
C ILE A 40 -3.28 -2.95 7.38
N LEU A 41 -4.03 -1.96 6.87
CA LEU A 41 -5.06 -2.18 5.87
C LEU A 41 -4.49 -2.15 4.45
N ASN A 42 -3.54 -1.25 4.19
CA ASN A 42 -2.88 -1.09 2.90
C ASN A 42 -1.55 -0.34 3.06
N PHE A 43 -0.57 -0.66 2.22
CA PHE A 43 0.62 0.16 2.04
C PHE A 43 0.35 1.21 0.96
N LEU A 44 0.74 2.44 1.26
CA LEU A 44 0.56 3.61 0.40
C LEU A 44 1.85 3.92 -0.33
N LEU A 45 1.76 4.07 -1.63
CA LEU A 45 2.85 4.29 -2.57
C LEU A 45 2.64 5.59 -3.35
N PRO A 46 3.65 6.14 -4.03
CA PRO A 46 3.50 7.32 -4.88
C PRO A 46 2.30 7.19 -5.85
N GLY A 47 1.47 8.23 -5.89
CA GLY A 47 0.22 8.27 -6.65
C GLY A 47 -1.03 7.83 -5.89
N ASP A 48 -0.90 7.34 -4.64
CA ASP A 48 -2.07 7.01 -3.81
C ASP A 48 -2.67 8.29 -3.19
N PHE A 49 -4.01 8.33 -3.16
CA PHE A 49 -4.78 9.42 -2.59
C PHE A 49 -5.21 9.08 -1.16
N ILE A 50 -5.11 10.04 -0.24
CA ILE A 50 -5.24 9.81 1.19
C ILE A 50 -6.27 10.77 1.77
N GLY A 51 -7.19 10.25 2.59
CA GLY A 51 -8.11 11.04 3.41
C GLY A 51 -9.53 11.20 2.85
N LEU A 52 -9.82 10.70 1.63
CA LEU A 52 -11.13 10.87 0.99
C LEU A 52 -12.28 10.23 1.79
N GLN A 53 -12.03 9.09 2.45
CA GLN A 53 -13.08 8.40 3.21
C GLN A 53 -13.68 9.24 4.34
N GLN A 54 -12.91 10.16 4.91
CA GLN A 54 -13.40 11.06 5.97
C GLN A 54 -14.44 12.08 5.48
N GLU A 55 -14.56 12.29 4.17
CA GLU A 55 -15.59 13.17 3.59
C GLU A 55 -16.99 12.61 3.78
N PHE A 56 -17.10 11.28 3.80
CA PHE A 56 -18.35 10.54 3.79
C PHE A 56 -18.62 9.80 5.10
N SER A 57 -17.89 10.10 6.17
CA SER A 57 -18.01 9.48 7.50
C SER A 57 -17.98 10.51 8.62
N ASP A 58 -18.58 10.18 9.77
CA ASP A 58 -18.66 11.06 10.96
C ASP A 58 -17.31 11.21 11.71
N GLY A 59 -16.18 10.84 11.09
CA GLY A 59 -14.86 10.98 11.70
C GLY A 59 -13.77 10.13 11.04
N PRO A 60 -12.55 10.14 11.57
CA PRO A 60 -11.45 9.37 11.02
C PRO A 60 -11.71 7.87 11.20
N MET A 61 -11.73 7.15 10.09
CA MET A 61 -11.97 5.70 10.07
C MET A 61 -10.69 4.88 10.23
N HIS A 62 -9.51 5.50 10.08
CA HIS A 62 -8.20 4.85 10.10
C HIS A 62 -7.09 5.87 10.30
N GLY A 63 -5.95 5.41 10.78
CA GLY A 63 -4.71 6.18 10.83
C GLY A 63 -3.87 5.99 9.58
N VAL A 64 -2.98 6.96 9.32
CA VAL A 64 -1.94 6.90 8.28
C VAL A 64 -0.61 7.30 8.89
N GLU A 65 0.43 6.49 8.70
CA GLU A 65 1.78 6.70 9.23
C GLU A 65 2.83 6.55 8.13
N ALA A 66 3.85 7.40 8.15
CA ALA A 66 4.97 7.36 7.22
C ALA A 66 5.96 6.24 7.60
N ILE A 67 6.34 5.37 6.65
CA ILE A 67 7.39 4.34 6.83
C ILE A 67 8.78 4.94 6.58
N THR A 68 8.89 5.73 5.52
CA THR A 68 10.11 6.47 5.14
C THR A 68 9.86 7.97 5.26
N PRO A 69 10.84 8.83 5.09
CA PRO A 69 10.55 10.23 4.76
C PRO A 69 9.60 10.27 3.56
N VAL A 70 8.52 11.06 3.65
CA VAL A 70 7.53 11.18 2.58
C VAL A 70 7.31 12.64 2.19
N SER A 71 7.06 12.85 0.90
CA SER A 71 6.59 14.12 0.35
C SER A 71 5.12 13.97 -0.05
N LEU A 72 4.29 14.92 0.39
CA LEU A 72 2.85 14.94 0.20
C LEU A 72 2.42 16.19 -0.59
N CYS A 73 1.60 16.01 -1.63
CA CYS A 73 0.78 17.09 -2.17
C CYS A 73 -0.43 17.26 -1.25
N VAL A 74 -0.72 18.49 -0.86
CA VAL A 74 -1.75 18.82 0.13
C VAL A 74 -2.86 19.59 -0.53
N PHE A 75 -4.10 19.18 -0.29
CA PHE A 75 -5.30 19.82 -0.82
C PHE A 75 -6.25 20.17 0.34
N PRO A 76 -6.90 21.35 0.32
CA PRO A 76 -7.95 21.67 1.27
C PRO A 76 -9.19 20.80 0.96
N ARG A 77 -9.76 20.20 1.99
CA ARG A 77 -10.97 19.36 1.87
C ARG A 77 -12.16 20.16 1.37
N GLU A 78 -12.31 21.38 1.85
CA GLU A 78 -13.42 22.29 1.49
C GLU A 78 -13.49 22.59 -0.01
N GLY A 79 -12.34 22.50 -0.72
CA GLY A 79 -12.24 22.72 -2.16
C GLY A 79 -12.69 21.53 -3.03
N LEU A 80 -12.98 20.35 -2.43
CA LEU A 80 -13.20 19.12 -3.19
C LEU A 80 -14.46 19.20 -4.07
N TRP A 81 -15.56 19.74 -3.55
CA TRP A 81 -16.79 19.90 -4.32
C TRP A 81 -16.62 20.86 -5.50
N GLU A 82 -15.94 21.97 -5.29
CA GLU A 82 -15.65 22.93 -6.35
C GLU A 82 -14.71 22.33 -7.42
N LEU A 83 -13.74 21.52 -6.98
CA LEU A 83 -12.88 20.76 -7.91
C LEU A 83 -13.71 19.84 -8.81
N PHE A 84 -14.66 19.09 -8.26
CA PHE A 84 -15.55 18.21 -9.04
C PHE A 84 -16.39 18.99 -10.03
N ARG A 85 -16.93 20.13 -9.60
CA ARG A 85 -17.75 20.99 -10.44
C ARG A 85 -16.99 21.60 -11.61
N ARG A 86 -15.78 22.10 -11.35
CA ARG A 86 -14.95 22.76 -12.37
C ARG A 86 -14.19 21.78 -13.25
N HIS A 87 -13.82 20.64 -12.72
CA HIS A 87 -12.98 19.64 -13.38
C HIS A 87 -13.57 18.23 -13.23
N PRO A 88 -14.68 17.91 -13.94
CA PRO A 88 -15.34 16.61 -13.80
C PRO A 88 -14.42 15.41 -14.08
N ALA A 89 -13.44 15.58 -14.99
CA ALA A 89 -12.44 14.54 -15.27
C ALA A 89 -11.59 14.18 -14.03
N LEU A 90 -11.24 15.18 -13.21
CA LEU A 90 -10.55 14.92 -11.94
C LEU A 90 -11.46 14.21 -10.95
N GLY A 91 -12.74 14.58 -10.89
CA GLY A 91 -13.73 13.87 -10.08
C GLY A 91 -13.84 12.40 -10.47
N TYR A 92 -13.91 12.12 -11.77
CA TYR A 92 -13.88 10.73 -12.27
C TYR A 92 -12.58 10.01 -11.87
N GLY A 93 -11.43 10.65 -12.00
CA GLY A 93 -10.15 10.08 -11.59
C GLY A 93 -10.08 9.76 -10.10
N LEU A 94 -10.59 10.63 -9.23
CA LEU A 94 -10.67 10.36 -7.79
C LEU A 94 -11.61 9.20 -7.47
N THR A 95 -12.75 9.09 -8.16
CA THR A 95 -13.66 7.95 -8.04
C THR A 95 -12.96 6.64 -8.46
N TRP A 96 -12.21 6.68 -9.57
CA TRP A 96 -11.42 5.54 -10.03
C TRP A 96 -10.35 5.12 -8.99
N LEU A 97 -9.63 6.10 -8.40
CA LEU A 97 -8.65 5.83 -7.34
C LEU A 97 -9.30 5.18 -6.11
N SER A 98 -10.48 5.64 -5.71
CA SER A 98 -11.23 5.07 -4.59
C SER A 98 -11.67 3.64 -4.87
N ALA A 99 -12.21 3.36 -6.06
CA ALA A 99 -12.60 2.00 -6.46
C ALA A 99 -11.39 1.06 -6.55
N ARG A 100 -10.23 1.57 -7.00
CA ARG A 100 -8.98 0.81 -6.99
C ARG A 100 -8.54 0.45 -5.57
N GLU A 101 -8.66 1.39 -4.65
CA GLU A 101 -8.32 1.17 -3.24
C GLU A 101 -9.26 0.15 -2.58
N GLU A 102 -10.55 0.22 -2.86
CA GLU A 102 -11.53 -0.79 -2.44
C GLU A 102 -11.12 -2.19 -2.91
N GLY A 103 -10.74 -2.34 -4.18
CA GLY A 103 -10.24 -3.60 -4.71
C GLY A 103 -8.99 -4.14 -3.98
N TYR A 104 -8.10 -3.27 -3.49
CA TYR A 104 -6.96 -3.71 -2.67
C TYR A 104 -7.41 -4.22 -1.30
N VAL A 105 -8.41 -3.58 -0.70
CA VAL A 105 -8.97 -4.02 0.59
C VAL A 105 -9.69 -5.36 0.44
N ASP A 106 -10.42 -5.57 -0.65
CA ASP A 106 -11.08 -6.84 -0.95
C ASP A 106 -10.05 -7.98 -1.11
N ASP A 107 -8.96 -7.75 -1.86
CA ASP A 107 -7.88 -8.73 -2.02
C ASP A 107 -7.18 -9.03 -0.67
N ASN A 108 -7.02 -8.04 0.20
CA ASN A 108 -6.49 -8.22 1.55
C ASN A 108 -7.46 -8.99 2.44
N LEU A 109 -8.76 -8.72 2.36
CA LEU A 109 -9.79 -9.44 3.10
C LEU A 109 -9.83 -10.93 2.69
N LEU A 110 -9.82 -11.20 1.38
CA LEU A 110 -9.71 -12.57 0.85
C LEU A 110 -8.43 -13.25 1.35
N THR A 111 -7.31 -12.53 1.32
CA THR A 111 -6.01 -13.03 1.78
C THR A 111 -6.05 -13.39 3.27
N ALA A 112 -6.54 -12.49 4.11
CA ALA A 112 -6.65 -12.72 5.56
C ALA A 112 -7.65 -13.83 5.91
N GLY A 113 -8.75 -13.95 5.14
CA GLY A 113 -9.82 -14.88 5.44
C GLY A 113 -9.63 -16.30 4.91
N ARG A 114 -8.90 -16.49 3.80
CA ARG A 114 -8.86 -17.78 3.10
C ARG A 114 -7.47 -18.35 2.83
N ARG A 115 -6.42 -17.52 2.78
CA ARG A 115 -5.07 -18.00 2.49
C ARG A 115 -4.35 -18.45 3.75
N ASN A 116 -3.51 -19.48 3.63
CA ASN A 116 -2.56 -19.85 4.68
C ASN A 116 -1.38 -18.86 4.75
N ALA A 117 -0.56 -18.91 5.80
CA ALA A 117 0.51 -17.94 6.01
C ALA A 117 1.52 -17.84 4.85
N THR A 118 1.83 -18.96 4.18
CA THR A 118 2.75 -18.99 3.04
C THR A 118 2.16 -18.27 1.84
N GLU A 119 0.89 -18.53 1.56
CA GLU A 119 0.13 -17.88 0.50
C GLU A 119 -0.06 -16.38 0.77
N ARG A 120 -0.35 -15.98 2.03
CA ARG A 120 -0.48 -14.58 2.45
C ARG A 120 0.81 -13.80 2.19
N VAL A 121 1.94 -14.34 2.63
CA VAL A 121 3.25 -13.68 2.45
C VAL A 121 3.59 -13.62 0.95
N ALA A 122 3.41 -14.70 0.21
CA ALA A 122 3.63 -14.73 -1.23
C ALA A 122 2.77 -13.68 -1.96
N MET A 123 1.48 -13.57 -1.61
CA MET A 123 0.56 -12.57 -2.18
C MET A 123 1.02 -11.15 -1.90
N LEU A 124 1.41 -10.82 -0.65
CA LEU A 124 1.90 -9.49 -0.30
C LEU A 124 3.14 -9.12 -1.10
N LEU A 125 4.14 -10.01 -1.18
CA LEU A 125 5.37 -9.77 -1.93
C LEU A 125 5.09 -9.55 -3.43
N MET A 126 4.22 -10.38 -4.04
CA MET A 126 3.82 -10.24 -5.44
C MET A 126 3.07 -8.92 -5.67
N HIS A 127 2.08 -8.62 -4.83
CA HIS A 127 1.26 -7.42 -4.95
C HIS A 127 2.11 -6.14 -4.89
N LEU A 128 2.97 -6.02 -3.87
CA LEU A 128 3.83 -4.85 -3.72
C LEU A 128 4.87 -4.75 -4.84
N TYR A 129 5.49 -5.88 -5.21
CA TYR A 129 6.46 -5.90 -6.32
C TYR A 129 5.83 -5.39 -7.62
N ARG A 130 4.64 -5.91 -7.98
CA ARG A 130 3.94 -5.51 -9.21
C ARG A 130 3.48 -4.05 -9.19
N ARG A 131 3.03 -3.55 -8.01
CA ARG A 131 2.68 -2.13 -7.88
C ARG A 131 3.89 -1.22 -8.10
N LEU A 132 5.03 -1.54 -7.48
CA LEU A 132 6.27 -0.77 -7.59
C LEU A 132 6.87 -0.82 -9.00
N GLU A 133 6.81 -1.99 -9.65
CA GLU A 133 7.25 -2.15 -11.05
C GLU A 133 6.44 -1.24 -11.98
N ARG A 134 5.11 -1.17 -11.80
CA ARG A 134 4.25 -0.24 -12.58
C ARG A 134 4.61 1.22 -12.34
N ILE A 135 4.74 1.63 -11.08
CA ILE A 135 5.14 3.00 -10.72
C ILE A 135 6.51 3.33 -11.35
N GLY A 136 7.49 2.44 -11.26
CA GLY A 136 8.82 2.64 -11.87
C GLY A 136 8.76 2.81 -13.38
N ASN A 137 7.92 2.06 -14.06
CA ASN A 137 7.74 2.16 -15.52
C ASN A 137 7.03 3.46 -15.93
N GLU A 138 6.02 3.90 -15.19
CA GLU A 138 5.27 5.13 -15.46
C GLU A 138 6.13 6.38 -15.27
N PHE A 139 6.96 6.42 -14.23
CA PHE A 139 7.82 7.57 -13.92
C PHE A 139 9.22 7.51 -14.57
N LYS A 140 9.48 6.54 -15.48
CA LYS A 140 10.77 6.37 -16.17
C LYS A 140 12.02 6.28 -15.25
N HIS A 141 11.83 5.93 -14.00
CA HIS A 141 12.91 5.71 -13.04
C HIS A 141 13.43 4.26 -13.05
N ALA A 142 13.18 3.55 -14.14
CA ALA A 142 13.37 2.11 -14.25
C ALA A 142 14.84 1.69 -14.40
N LYS A 143 15.52 1.54 -13.25
CA LYS A 143 16.59 0.55 -13.12
C LYS A 143 16.12 -0.66 -12.27
N THR A 144 14.85 -1.04 -12.42
CA THR A 144 14.14 -1.89 -11.45
C THR A 144 14.46 -3.39 -11.59
N HIS A 145 14.67 -3.91 -12.79
CA HIS A 145 14.70 -5.36 -12.96
C HIS A 145 15.96 -6.06 -12.42
N ALA A 146 17.14 -5.47 -12.58
CA ALA A 146 18.39 -6.10 -12.12
C ALA A 146 18.67 -5.88 -10.62
N GLN A 147 18.20 -4.75 -10.06
CA GLN A 147 18.47 -4.35 -8.67
C GLN A 147 17.32 -4.59 -7.70
N GLY A 148 16.17 -5.09 -8.17
CA GLY A 148 14.93 -5.22 -7.38
C GLY A 148 14.24 -3.88 -7.13
N VAL A 149 13.11 -3.91 -6.41
CA VAL A 149 12.30 -2.73 -6.04
C VAL A 149 12.62 -2.29 -4.62
N GLU A 150 12.46 -1.01 -4.32
CA GLU A 150 12.56 -0.49 -2.95
C GLU A 150 11.55 -1.21 -2.04
N PHE A 151 11.97 -1.62 -0.84
CA PHE A 151 11.14 -2.39 0.08
C PHE A 151 11.50 -2.04 1.54
N PRO A 152 11.08 -0.89 2.04
CA PRO A 152 11.48 -0.39 3.36
C PRO A 152 10.64 -0.96 4.50
N ILE A 153 9.71 -1.88 4.22
CA ILE A 153 8.86 -2.50 5.25
C ILE A 153 9.62 -3.58 6.01
N ASN A 154 9.44 -3.59 7.32
CA ASN A 154 10.01 -4.60 8.20
C ASN A 154 9.04 -5.76 8.44
N GLN A 155 9.50 -6.78 9.17
CA GLN A 155 8.71 -7.98 9.44
C GLN A 155 7.50 -7.71 10.34
N GLN A 156 7.54 -6.67 11.19
CA GLN A 156 6.38 -6.26 11.99
C GLN A 156 5.30 -5.66 11.10
N HIS A 157 5.66 -4.81 10.11
CA HIS A 157 4.72 -4.29 9.12
C HIS A 157 4.05 -5.41 8.33
N ILE A 158 4.81 -6.46 7.96
CA ILE A 158 4.26 -7.64 7.26
C ILE A 158 3.30 -8.40 8.19
N ALA A 159 3.68 -8.62 9.45
CA ALA A 159 2.86 -9.29 10.44
C ALA A 159 1.54 -8.54 10.68
N ASP A 160 1.61 -7.21 10.89
CA ASP A 160 0.45 -6.34 11.11
C ASP A 160 -0.48 -6.29 9.88
N ASN A 161 0.08 -6.40 8.66
CA ASN A 161 -0.75 -6.42 7.44
C ASN A 161 -1.45 -7.77 7.23
N LEU A 162 -0.74 -8.88 7.51
CA LEU A 162 -1.25 -10.22 7.21
C LEU A 162 -2.03 -10.86 8.37
N GLY A 163 -2.13 -10.19 9.52
CA GLY A 163 -2.75 -10.75 10.72
C GLY A 163 -2.01 -11.98 11.25
N LEU A 164 -0.68 -11.99 11.17
CA LEU A 164 0.19 -13.06 11.63
C LEU A 164 1.00 -12.62 12.85
N SER A 165 1.42 -13.57 13.68
CA SER A 165 2.44 -13.25 14.69
C SER A 165 3.80 -12.99 14.01
N LEU A 166 4.63 -12.15 14.65
CA LEU A 166 5.98 -11.84 14.15
C LEU A 166 6.81 -13.13 13.96
N VAL A 167 6.72 -14.07 14.89
CA VAL A 167 7.43 -15.37 14.84
C VAL A 167 6.99 -16.17 13.60
N HIS A 168 5.68 -16.21 13.31
CA HIS A 168 5.15 -16.93 12.16
C HIS A 168 5.54 -16.25 10.85
N THR A 169 5.51 -14.92 10.81
CA THR A 169 5.97 -14.12 9.68
C THR A 169 7.44 -14.42 9.36
N ASN A 170 8.31 -14.38 10.37
CA ASN A 170 9.73 -14.65 10.21
C ASN A 170 10.03 -16.05 9.67
N LYS A 171 9.37 -17.06 10.24
CA LYS A 171 9.49 -18.46 9.77
C LYS A 171 9.04 -18.59 8.32
N THR A 172 7.93 -17.96 7.95
CA THR A 172 7.38 -18.03 6.60
C THR A 172 8.25 -17.31 5.58
N MET A 173 8.74 -16.12 5.90
CA MET A 173 9.67 -15.36 5.08
C MET A 173 10.97 -16.15 4.86
N SER A 174 11.56 -16.69 5.93
CA SER A 174 12.77 -17.53 5.83
C SER A 174 12.55 -18.77 4.98
N ARG A 175 11.40 -19.43 5.08
CA ARG A 175 11.05 -20.59 4.27
C ARG A 175 10.97 -20.23 2.78
N LEU A 176 10.26 -19.15 2.40
CA LEU A 176 10.16 -18.70 1.01
C LEU A 176 11.53 -18.30 0.44
N HIS A 177 12.36 -17.64 1.26
CA HIS A 177 13.74 -17.31 0.90
C HIS A 177 14.60 -18.57 0.62
N LYS A 178 14.56 -19.57 1.53
CA LYS A 178 15.27 -20.83 1.36
C LYS A 178 14.82 -21.64 0.13
N MET A 179 13.57 -21.45 -0.29
CA MET A 179 13.03 -22.02 -1.53
C MET A 179 13.51 -21.27 -2.80
N GLY A 180 14.34 -20.23 -2.65
CA GLY A 180 14.84 -19.42 -3.77
C GLY A 180 13.77 -18.58 -4.46
N LEU A 181 12.73 -18.15 -3.76
CA LEU A 181 11.61 -17.43 -4.35
C LEU A 181 11.80 -15.90 -4.31
N HIS A 182 12.39 -15.39 -3.25
CA HIS A 182 12.69 -13.97 -3.07
C HIS A 182 13.99 -13.75 -2.32
N GLU A 183 14.49 -12.54 -2.42
CA GLU A 183 15.59 -12.02 -1.62
C GLU A 183 15.26 -10.59 -1.20
N ILE A 184 15.51 -10.26 0.05
CA ILE A 184 15.45 -8.89 0.56
C ILE A 184 16.83 -8.56 1.12
N SER A 185 17.51 -7.60 0.47
CA SER A 185 18.81 -7.11 0.87
C SER A 185 18.89 -5.60 0.61
N ASP A 186 19.56 -4.88 1.48
CA ASP A 186 19.78 -3.43 1.36
C ASP A 186 18.49 -2.62 1.12
N GLY A 187 17.39 -3.01 1.80
CA GLY A 187 16.09 -2.36 1.64
C GLY A 187 15.44 -2.58 0.28
N ARG A 188 15.81 -3.62 -0.46
CA ARG A 188 15.28 -3.94 -1.78
C ARG A 188 14.77 -5.37 -1.83
N LEU A 189 13.62 -5.56 -2.49
CA LEU A 189 13.03 -6.85 -2.79
C LEU A 189 13.36 -7.27 -4.22
N ARG A 190 13.91 -8.47 -4.38
CA ARG A 190 14.07 -9.16 -5.67
C ARG A 190 13.22 -10.42 -5.67
N LEU A 191 12.49 -10.66 -6.74
CA LEU A 191 11.80 -11.93 -6.97
C LEU A 191 12.72 -12.83 -7.80
N LEU A 192 13.23 -13.89 -7.18
CA LEU A 192 14.16 -14.82 -7.82
C LEU A 192 13.41 -15.83 -8.71
N ASN A 193 12.17 -16.17 -8.33
CA ASN A 193 11.28 -17.02 -9.12
C ASN A 193 9.83 -16.50 -9.02
N SER A 194 9.53 -15.49 -9.82
CA SER A 194 8.21 -14.84 -9.82
C SER A 194 7.08 -15.82 -10.18
N LYS A 195 7.29 -16.71 -11.17
CA LYS A 195 6.27 -17.68 -11.60
C LYS A 195 5.90 -18.69 -10.51
N ALA A 196 6.87 -19.14 -9.73
CA ALA A 196 6.60 -20.02 -8.60
C ALA A 196 5.88 -19.28 -7.46
N LEU A 197 6.29 -18.03 -7.21
CA LEU A 197 5.65 -17.19 -6.18
C LEU A 197 4.21 -16.82 -6.57
N GLU A 198 3.94 -16.52 -7.86
CA GLU A 198 2.59 -16.30 -8.42
C GLU A 198 1.67 -17.50 -8.18
N ARG A 199 2.17 -18.73 -8.43
CA ARG A 199 1.39 -19.96 -8.18
C ARG A 199 1.08 -20.16 -6.70
N ILE A 200 2.06 -19.91 -5.80
CA ILE A 200 1.84 -20.03 -4.35
C ILE A 200 0.84 -18.99 -3.88
N ALA A 201 0.94 -17.77 -4.39
CA ALA A 201 0.06 -16.66 -4.05
C ALA A 201 -1.36 -16.81 -4.64
N ASP A 202 -1.54 -17.68 -5.62
CA ASP A 202 -2.73 -17.68 -6.50
C ASP A 202 -2.96 -16.26 -7.06
N TYR A 203 -1.87 -15.68 -7.57
CA TYR A 203 -1.85 -14.30 -8.05
C TYR A 203 -2.14 -14.26 -9.55
N TYR A 204 -3.20 -13.57 -9.90
CA TYR A 204 -3.55 -13.31 -11.30
C TYR A 204 -3.29 -11.82 -11.60
N ASP A 205 -2.30 -11.55 -12.45
CA ASP A 205 -2.04 -10.19 -12.89
C ASP A 205 -3.19 -9.70 -13.79
N LYS A 206 -3.99 -8.79 -13.27
CA LYS A 206 -5.02 -8.13 -14.07
C LYS A 206 -4.32 -7.09 -14.94
N PRO A 207 -4.53 -7.09 -16.27
CA PRO A 207 -3.94 -6.07 -17.13
C PRO A 207 -4.30 -4.68 -16.58
N PRO A 208 -3.33 -3.77 -16.48
CA PRO A 208 -3.58 -2.45 -15.93
C PRO A 208 -4.59 -1.73 -16.83
N LYS A 209 -5.72 -1.33 -16.28
CA LYS A 209 -6.57 -0.33 -16.94
C LYS A 209 -5.80 0.99 -16.93
N LYS A 210 -5.84 1.72 -18.05
CA LYS A 210 -5.23 3.07 -18.11
C LYS A 210 -5.78 3.90 -16.96
N VAL A 211 -4.88 4.55 -16.24
CA VAL A 211 -5.27 5.51 -15.20
C VAL A 211 -5.92 6.71 -15.88
N PRO A 212 -7.13 7.13 -15.50
CA PRO A 212 -7.86 8.17 -16.23
C PRO A 212 -7.17 9.54 -16.26
N LEU A 213 -6.20 9.77 -15.37
CA LEU A 213 -5.52 11.06 -15.18
C LEU A 213 -4.07 11.07 -15.65
N LEU A 214 -3.58 9.99 -16.29
CA LEU A 214 -2.22 9.90 -16.82
C LEU A 214 -2.23 9.75 -18.33
#